data_2643db453f269aaaf569ac2d39c55e0a
#
_entry.id   2643db453f269aaaf569ac2d39c55e0a
#
_cell.length_a   1.000
_cell.length_b   1.000
_cell.length_c   1.000
_cell.angle_alpha   90.00
_cell.angle_beta   90.00
_cell.angle_gamma   90.00
#
_symmetry.space_group_name_H-M   'P 1'
#
loop_
_entity.id
_entity.type
_entity.pdbx_description
1 polymer ?
#
loop_
_entity_poly.entity_id
_entity_poly.type
_entity_poly.pdbx_seq_one_letter_code
_entity_poly.pdbx_strand_id
1 'polypeptide(L)'
;VQLTKLGESCFYAASCEVSIDDGTALPVSEINAVRRAACALLAEQRAKKHAPAEIVCAAPSGVRGEVEEQYITAVCRTREQAMAAVAAGADRICAPESALAAVPEGAVKITLLRGVGADKADGNVMVMNTAQVGMADKCGLFGGFRLNITNSESAAVFGDFKAVCLSPELNLRDIKQLATVQNAEVIAYGKLPLMIMRRCPAKDICRGGGGYSLRDRRGEEFAIMCGRGCTSELLNSKPIYMADKLGDLRRAGINGLQLWFTDESAKETARIISDYKNGTDKPIENFTRGHFYRGMV
;
A
#
# COMPACT_ATOMS: atom_id res chain seq x y z
N VAL A 1 1.44 15.58 41.46
CA VAL A 1 2.80 15.02 41.17
C VAL A 1 2.88 13.52 41.42
N GLN A 2 2.30 12.94 42.54
CA GLN A 2 2.35 11.50 42.77
C GLN A 2 1.43 10.69 41.86
N LEU A 3 0.26 11.24 41.50
CA LEU A 3 -0.71 10.58 40.59
C LEU A 3 -0.18 10.43 39.13
N THR A 4 0.73 11.32 38.69
CA THR A 4 1.31 11.28 37.35
C THR A 4 2.56 10.39 37.25
N LYS A 5 3.04 9.81 38.35
CA LYS A 5 4.20 8.89 38.37
C LYS A 5 3.75 7.47 38.01
N LEU A 6 3.50 7.22 36.72
CA LEU A 6 2.97 5.94 36.26
C LEU A 6 4.02 4.83 36.11
N GLY A 7 5.30 5.14 36.35
CA GLY A 7 6.39 4.18 36.54
C GLY A 7 6.52 3.16 35.42
N GLU A 8 6.45 1.89 35.76
CA GLU A 8 6.58 0.74 34.83
C GLU A 8 5.29 0.42 34.05
N SER A 9 4.21 1.21 34.24
CA SER A 9 3.00 0.99 33.46
C SER A 9 3.16 1.44 32.01
N CYS A 10 2.37 0.87 31.11
CA CYS A 10 2.31 1.29 29.69
C CYS A 10 1.49 2.59 29.47
N PHE A 11 1.09 3.26 30.55
CA PHE A 11 0.25 4.45 30.50
C PHE A 11 1.06 5.72 30.79
N TYR A 12 0.57 6.84 30.26
CA TYR A 12 1.02 8.18 30.64
C TYR A 12 -0.18 9.06 31.01
N ALA A 13 0.00 10.01 31.89
CA ALA A 13 -1.03 10.97 32.25
C ALA A 13 -0.98 12.16 31.28
N ALA A 14 -2.03 12.34 30.46
CA ALA A 14 -2.15 13.48 29.56
C ALA A 14 -2.48 14.77 30.30
N SER A 15 -3.31 14.67 31.37
CA SER A 15 -3.66 15.76 32.29
C SER A 15 -3.88 15.19 33.69
N CYS A 16 -3.80 16.04 34.70
CA CYS A 16 -4.11 15.67 36.08
C CYS A 16 -4.65 16.91 36.79
N GLU A 17 -5.94 16.87 37.10
CA GLU A 17 -6.59 17.89 37.95
C GLU A 17 -6.79 17.30 39.35
N VAL A 18 -6.50 18.08 40.35
CA VAL A 18 -6.63 17.67 41.75
C VAL A 18 -7.47 18.72 42.47
N SER A 19 -8.57 18.28 43.05
CA SER A 19 -9.40 19.06 43.95
C SER A 19 -9.41 18.38 45.33
N ILE A 20 -9.05 19.10 46.35
CA ILE A 20 -8.96 18.60 47.74
C ILE A 20 -9.64 19.63 48.63
N ASP A 21 -10.49 19.16 49.52
CA ASP A 21 -11.15 20.00 50.51
C ASP A 21 -10.12 20.53 51.56
N ASP A 22 -10.35 21.75 52.04
CA ASP A 22 -9.48 22.39 53.01
C ASP A 22 -9.36 21.53 54.29
N GLY A 23 -8.14 21.31 54.75
CA GLY A 23 -7.84 20.52 55.94
C GLY A 23 -7.72 19.00 55.72
N THR A 24 -7.87 18.52 54.48
CA THR A 24 -7.72 17.11 54.13
C THR A 24 -6.26 16.77 53.88
N ALA A 25 -5.70 15.81 54.62
CA ALA A 25 -4.36 15.23 54.36
C ALA A 25 -4.50 13.77 53.93
N LEU A 26 -3.99 13.47 52.73
CA LEU A 26 -3.94 12.09 52.20
C LEU A 26 -2.52 11.53 52.32
N PRO A 27 -2.32 10.35 52.92
CA PRO A 27 -1.04 9.67 52.94
C PRO A 27 -0.58 9.35 51.50
N VAL A 28 0.70 9.49 51.24
CA VAL A 28 1.30 9.17 49.91
C VAL A 28 1.06 7.69 49.53
N SER A 29 0.99 6.81 50.53
CA SER A 29 0.67 5.38 50.35
C SER A 29 -0.70 5.17 49.72
N GLU A 30 -1.73 5.91 50.18
CA GLU A 30 -3.10 5.84 49.66
C GLU A 30 -3.16 6.36 48.20
N ILE A 31 -2.53 7.50 47.92
CA ILE A 31 -2.42 8.05 46.59
C ILE A 31 -1.76 7.05 45.61
N ASN A 32 -0.69 6.39 46.06
CA ASN A 32 -0.01 5.37 45.27
C ASN A 32 -0.87 4.08 45.09
N ALA A 33 -1.68 3.71 46.09
CA ALA A 33 -2.59 2.57 46.00
C ALA A 33 -3.67 2.82 44.97
N VAL A 34 -4.34 3.99 45.00
CA VAL A 34 -5.36 4.38 44.04
C VAL A 34 -4.79 4.42 42.62
N ARG A 35 -3.61 5.03 42.46
CA ARG A 35 -2.94 5.10 41.14
C ARG A 35 -2.68 3.70 40.57
N ARG A 36 -2.13 2.75 41.38
CA ARG A 36 -1.87 1.37 40.95
C ARG A 36 -3.16 0.65 40.58
N ALA A 37 -4.18 0.78 41.41
CA ALA A 37 -5.49 0.18 41.15
C ALA A 37 -6.12 0.69 39.86
N ALA A 38 -6.08 2.02 39.59
CA ALA A 38 -6.58 2.61 38.37
C ALA A 38 -5.83 2.09 37.13
N CYS A 39 -4.51 2.00 37.18
CA CYS A 39 -3.71 1.44 36.08
C CYS A 39 -4.04 -0.04 35.85
N ALA A 40 -4.22 -0.83 36.90
CA ALA A 40 -4.56 -2.25 36.82
C ALA A 40 -5.96 -2.44 36.16
N LEU A 41 -6.97 -1.68 36.63
CA LEU A 41 -8.32 -1.73 36.08
C LEU A 41 -8.33 -1.31 34.60
N LEU A 42 -7.60 -0.27 34.24
CA LEU A 42 -7.51 0.18 32.86
C LEU A 42 -6.82 -0.88 31.98
N ALA A 43 -5.77 -1.52 32.47
CA ALA A 43 -5.10 -2.61 31.77
C ALA A 43 -6.05 -3.80 31.58
N GLU A 44 -6.79 -4.18 32.62
CA GLU A 44 -7.80 -5.24 32.55
C GLU A 44 -8.91 -4.93 31.53
N GLN A 45 -9.45 -3.71 31.56
CA GLN A 45 -10.48 -3.30 30.61
C GLN A 45 -9.97 -3.33 29.16
N ARG A 46 -8.73 -2.89 28.93
CA ARG A 46 -8.12 -2.94 27.60
C ARG A 46 -7.76 -4.36 27.16
N ALA A 47 -7.46 -5.25 28.10
CA ALA A 47 -7.17 -6.65 27.82
C ALA A 47 -8.45 -7.49 27.60
N LYS A 48 -9.63 -6.97 27.92
CA LYS A 48 -10.89 -7.66 27.60
C LYS A 48 -10.97 -7.83 26.08
N LYS A 49 -10.77 -9.07 25.63
CA LYS A 49 -11.02 -9.43 24.24
C LYS A 49 -12.49 -9.16 23.95
N HIS A 50 -12.76 -8.27 23.01
CA HIS A 50 -14.08 -8.27 22.38
C HIS A 50 -14.30 -9.68 21.83
N ALA A 51 -15.45 -10.29 22.11
CA ALA A 51 -15.81 -11.52 21.44
C ALA A 51 -15.66 -11.25 19.93
N PRO A 52 -14.87 -12.06 19.20
CA PRO A 52 -14.80 -11.88 17.77
C PRO A 52 -16.25 -11.93 17.24
N ALA A 53 -16.65 -10.94 16.44
CA ALA A 53 -17.86 -11.07 15.68
C ALA A 53 -17.74 -12.41 14.92
N GLU A 54 -18.79 -13.22 14.97
CA GLU A 54 -18.83 -14.46 14.21
C GLU A 54 -18.82 -14.06 12.73
N ILE A 55 -17.61 -13.98 12.15
CA ILE A 55 -17.46 -13.72 10.72
C ILE A 55 -17.75 -15.07 10.06
N VAL A 56 -18.96 -15.26 9.63
CA VAL A 56 -19.32 -16.37 8.72
C VAL A 56 -18.71 -16.03 7.37
N CYS A 57 -17.43 -16.33 7.22
CA CYS A 57 -16.81 -16.35 5.92
C CYS A 57 -17.26 -17.65 5.23
N ALA A 58 -18.26 -17.58 4.37
CA ALA A 58 -18.41 -18.57 3.32
C ALA A 58 -17.16 -18.44 2.44
N ALA A 59 -16.20 -19.34 2.62
CA ALA A 59 -15.01 -19.38 1.78
C ALA A 59 -15.48 -19.57 0.33
N PRO A 60 -15.27 -18.60 -0.56
CA PRO A 60 -15.72 -18.76 -1.93
C PRO A 60 -14.86 -19.83 -2.57
N SER A 61 -15.53 -20.87 -3.03
CA SER A 61 -14.92 -21.95 -3.77
C SER A 61 -15.00 -21.66 -5.26
N GLY A 62 -13.92 -21.89 -5.97
CA GLY A 62 -13.90 -21.78 -7.43
C GLY A 62 -12.51 -21.42 -7.98
N VAL A 63 -12.37 -21.56 -9.27
CA VAL A 63 -11.16 -21.20 -10.02
C VAL A 63 -11.51 -20.04 -10.94
N ARG A 64 -10.66 -19.03 -11.00
CA ARG A 64 -10.84 -17.89 -11.93
C ARG A 64 -10.86 -18.39 -13.37
N GLY A 65 -11.87 -17.93 -14.12
CA GLY A 65 -11.93 -18.13 -15.56
C GLY A 65 -10.89 -17.30 -16.29
N GLU A 66 -10.57 -17.69 -17.52
CA GLU A 66 -9.78 -16.85 -18.43
C GLU A 66 -10.53 -15.56 -18.76
N VAL A 67 -9.80 -14.46 -18.90
CA VAL A 67 -10.34 -13.16 -19.28
C VAL A 67 -9.89 -12.79 -20.71
N GLU A 68 -10.80 -12.23 -21.48
CA GLU A 68 -10.51 -11.81 -22.87
C GLU A 68 -9.82 -10.45 -22.89
N GLU A 69 -10.31 -9.50 -22.08
CA GLU A 69 -9.84 -8.13 -22.05
C GLU A 69 -9.11 -7.81 -20.75
N GLN A 70 -8.09 -7.00 -20.87
CA GLN A 70 -7.31 -6.46 -19.74
C GLN A 70 -7.30 -4.94 -19.81
N TYR A 71 -7.38 -4.30 -18.64
CA TYR A 71 -7.23 -2.85 -18.50
C TYR A 71 -5.94 -2.50 -17.77
N ILE A 72 -5.45 -1.28 -18.00
CA ILE A 72 -4.20 -0.78 -17.45
C ILE A 72 -4.49 0.31 -16.44
N THR A 73 -4.03 0.11 -15.20
CA THR A 73 -3.93 1.14 -14.17
C THR A 73 -2.48 1.64 -14.11
N ALA A 74 -2.21 2.82 -14.66
CA ALA A 74 -0.89 3.43 -14.61
C ALA A 74 -0.70 4.13 -13.25
N VAL A 75 0.22 3.64 -12.43
CA VAL A 75 0.58 4.23 -11.14
C VAL A 75 1.79 5.13 -11.32
N CYS A 76 1.57 6.43 -11.30
CA CYS A 76 2.55 7.46 -11.64
C CYS A 76 3.03 8.24 -10.39
N ARG A 77 4.25 8.75 -10.43
CA ARG A 77 4.81 9.62 -9.39
C ARG A 77 4.76 11.09 -9.78
N THR A 78 4.92 11.38 -11.05
CA THR A 78 5.05 12.74 -11.57
C THR A 78 3.90 13.09 -12.50
N ARG A 79 3.74 14.38 -12.70
CA ARG A 79 2.78 14.94 -13.64
C ARG A 79 3.06 14.49 -15.09
N GLU A 80 4.34 14.48 -15.46
CA GLU A 80 4.80 14.11 -16.79
C GLU A 80 4.49 12.65 -17.10
N GLN A 81 4.71 11.74 -16.13
CA GLN A 81 4.34 10.34 -16.25
C GLN A 81 2.81 10.18 -16.37
N ALA A 82 2.02 10.88 -15.55
CA ALA A 82 0.56 10.80 -15.59
C ALA A 82 0.00 11.27 -16.94
N MET A 83 0.51 12.37 -17.46
CA MET A 83 0.11 12.90 -18.77
C MET A 83 0.52 11.96 -19.92
N ALA A 84 1.72 11.41 -19.86
CA ALA A 84 2.19 10.42 -20.84
C ALA A 84 1.35 9.14 -20.80
N ALA A 85 0.93 8.72 -19.61
CA ALA A 85 0.06 7.56 -19.44
C ALA A 85 -1.33 7.77 -20.05
N VAL A 86 -1.93 8.94 -19.87
CA VAL A 86 -3.19 9.32 -20.54
C VAL A 86 -3.01 9.27 -22.06
N ALA A 87 -1.98 9.94 -22.56
CA ALA A 87 -1.73 10.01 -24.01
C ALA A 87 -1.46 8.63 -24.63
N ALA A 88 -0.84 7.72 -23.89
CA ALA A 88 -0.62 6.34 -24.32
C ALA A 88 -1.85 5.44 -24.15
N GLY A 89 -2.96 5.97 -23.60
CA GLY A 89 -4.24 5.27 -23.49
C GLY A 89 -4.32 4.30 -22.31
N ALA A 90 -3.71 4.60 -21.16
CA ALA A 90 -4.00 3.89 -19.93
C ALA A 90 -5.45 4.12 -19.50
N ASP A 91 -6.12 3.08 -19.02
CA ASP A 91 -7.55 3.12 -18.67
C ASP A 91 -7.81 3.87 -17.36
N ARG A 92 -6.84 3.81 -16.44
CA ARG A 92 -6.90 4.46 -15.12
C ARG A 92 -5.56 5.10 -14.79
N ILE A 93 -5.59 6.28 -14.19
CA ILE A 93 -4.41 7.01 -13.73
C ILE A 93 -4.42 7.10 -12.22
N CYS A 94 -3.48 6.45 -11.59
CA CYS A 94 -3.29 6.49 -10.14
C CYS A 94 -2.02 7.31 -9.83
N ALA A 95 -2.15 8.43 -9.12
CA ALA A 95 -1.02 9.29 -8.82
C ALA A 95 -1.30 10.15 -7.57
N PRO A 96 -0.27 10.84 -7.00
CA PRO A 96 -0.51 11.87 -6.00
C PRO A 96 -1.43 12.97 -6.56
N GLU A 97 -2.23 13.58 -5.70
CA GLU A 97 -3.21 14.61 -6.07
C GLU A 97 -2.60 15.74 -6.92
N SER A 98 -1.39 16.18 -6.56
CA SER A 98 -0.66 17.21 -7.30
C SER A 98 -0.34 16.83 -8.75
N ALA A 99 -0.16 15.55 -9.03
CA ALA A 99 0.06 15.06 -10.41
C ALA A 99 -1.28 14.87 -11.15
N LEU A 100 -2.35 14.46 -10.44
CA LEU A 100 -3.69 14.29 -11.02
C LEU A 100 -4.34 15.60 -11.44
N ALA A 101 -3.95 16.73 -10.85
CA ALA A 101 -4.47 18.05 -11.21
C ALA A 101 -4.30 18.39 -12.71
N ALA A 102 -3.31 17.81 -13.37
CA ALA A 102 -3.06 18.01 -14.80
C ALA A 102 -3.78 16.99 -15.70
N VAL A 103 -4.27 15.91 -15.16
CA VAL A 103 -4.95 14.85 -15.92
C VAL A 103 -6.33 15.32 -16.35
N PRO A 104 -6.73 15.15 -17.63
CA PRO A 104 -8.04 15.56 -18.15
C PRO A 104 -9.21 14.97 -17.35
N GLU A 105 -10.35 15.66 -17.32
CA GLU A 105 -11.53 15.22 -16.57
C GLU A 105 -12.16 13.92 -17.08
N GLY A 106 -12.01 13.60 -18.34
CA GLY A 106 -12.53 12.35 -18.93
C GLY A 106 -11.76 11.08 -18.52
N ALA A 107 -10.59 11.21 -17.90
CA ALA A 107 -9.81 10.07 -17.45
C ALA A 107 -10.25 9.58 -16.06
N VAL A 108 -10.21 8.27 -15.82
CA VAL A 108 -10.45 7.71 -14.48
C VAL A 108 -9.24 8.02 -13.59
N LYS A 109 -9.43 8.96 -12.66
CA LYS A 109 -8.42 9.42 -11.72
C LYS A 109 -8.53 8.66 -10.40
N ILE A 110 -7.41 8.26 -9.83
CA ILE A 110 -7.31 7.58 -8.54
C ILE A 110 -6.20 8.26 -7.74
N THR A 111 -6.55 8.82 -6.58
CA THR A 111 -5.55 9.43 -5.69
C THR A 111 -4.75 8.35 -4.97
N LEU A 112 -3.43 8.35 -5.12
CA LEU A 112 -2.54 7.41 -4.43
C LEU A 112 -2.24 7.89 -3.02
N LEU A 113 -2.70 7.16 -2.01
CA LEU A 113 -2.41 7.44 -0.61
C LEU A 113 -1.11 6.72 -0.19
N ARG A 114 -0.02 7.47 -0.04
CA ARG A 114 1.30 6.93 0.32
C ARG A 114 1.62 7.00 1.81
N GLY A 115 0.82 7.71 2.58
CA GLY A 115 1.01 7.90 4.01
C GLY A 115 0.85 6.60 4.81
N VAL A 116 1.35 6.62 6.05
CA VAL A 116 1.17 5.53 7.03
C VAL A 116 -0.14 5.70 7.79
N GLY A 117 -0.70 6.90 7.82
CA GLY A 117 -1.97 7.25 8.47
C GLY A 117 -3.15 7.32 7.50
N ALA A 118 -4.31 7.69 8.04
CA ALA A 118 -5.48 8.03 7.25
C ALA A 118 -5.32 9.45 6.70
N ASP A 119 -4.97 9.57 5.43
CA ASP A 119 -4.97 10.85 4.73
C ASP A 119 -6.42 11.21 4.35
N LYS A 120 -6.72 12.50 4.20
CA LYS A 120 -8.01 12.94 3.65
C LYS A 120 -7.89 12.98 2.13
N ALA A 121 -8.84 12.38 1.44
CA ALA A 121 -8.97 12.46 0.00
C ALA A 121 -10.45 12.32 -0.40
N ASP A 122 -10.79 12.82 -1.57
CA ASP A 122 -12.13 12.73 -2.16
C ASP A 122 -12.08 11.93 -3.47
N GLY A 123 -13.22 11.42 -3.89
CA GLY A 123 -13.36 10.69 -5.14
C GLY A 123 -12.81 9.26 -5.08
N ASN A 124 -12.04 8.86 -6.10
CA ASN A 124 -11.42 7.53 -6.12
C ASN A 124 -10.05 7.57 -5.44
N VAL A 125 -9.79 6.62 -4.55
CA VAL A 125 -8.52 6.54 -3.82
C VAL A 125 -7.94 5.12 -3.84
N MET A 126 -6.64 5.02 -4.01
CA MET A 126 -5.92 3.76 -3.80
C MET A 126 -5.35 3.74 -2.39
N VAL A 127 -5.87 2.84 -1.57
CA VAL A 127 -5.47 2.64 -0.19
C VAL A 127 -4.34 1.62 -0.10
N MET A 128 -3.35 1.91 0.73
CA MET A 128 -2.13 1.12 0.87
C MET A 128 -2.02 0.46 2.25
N ASN A 129 -2.93 0.74 3.17
CA ASN A 129 -3.00 0.13 4.48
C ASN A 129 -4.44 0.13 5.02
N THR A 130 -4.71 -0.70 6.03
CA THR A 130 -6.04 -0.88 6.60
C THR A 130 -6.60 0.37 7.32
N ALA A 131 -5.74 1.26 7.84
CA ALA A 131 -6.21 2.50 8.47
C ALA A 131 -6.91 3.45 7.47
N GLN A 132 -6.59 3.32 6.18
CA GLN A 132 -7.20 4.12 5.10
C GLN A 132 -8.57 3.58 4.65
N VAL A 133 -8.91 2.34 5.02
CA VAL A 133 -10.20 1.71 4.65
C VAL A 133 -11.40 2.45 5.29
N GLY A 134 -11.20 3.08 6.45
CA GLY A 134 -12.24 3.91 7.10
C GLY A 134 -12.70 5.12 6.27
N MET A 135 -12.15 5.35 5.08
CA MET A 135 -12.60 6.38 4.12
C MET A 135 -13.71 5.88 3.18
N ALA A 136 -14.13 4.61 3.30
CA ALA A 136 -15.08 3.95 2.37
C ALA A 136 -16.39 4.72 2.15
N ASP A 137 -16.92 5.36 3.19
CA ASP A 137 -18.20 6.09 3.12
C ASP A 137 -18.14 7.33 2.21
N LYS A 138 -16.96 7.80 1.83
CA LYS A 138 -16.76 9.06 1.09
C LYS A 138 -16.04 8.88 -0.23
N CYS A 139 -15.40 7.73 -0.45
CA CYS A 139 -14.50 7.51 -1.56
C CYS A 139 -14.79 6.19 -2.26
N GLY A 140 -14.54 6.15 -3.58
CA GLY A 140 -14.43 4.90 -4.32
C GLY A 140 -13.07 4.25 -4.02
N LEU A 141 -13.07 3.09 -3.33
CA LEU A 141 -11.84 2.46 -2.88
C LEU A 141 -11.23 1.53 -3.94
N PHE A 142 -9.92 1.65 -4.09
CA PHE A 142 -9.05 0.72 -4.81
C PHE A 142 -8.00 0.18 -3.84
N GLY A 143 -7.80 -1.13 -3.82
CA GLY A 143 -6.81 -1.74 -2.94
C GLY A 143 -5.44 -1.80 -3.60
N GLY A 144 -4.43 -1.21 -2.96
CA GLY A 144 -3.04 -1.33 -3.39
C GLY A 144 -2.37 -2.61 -2.87
N PHE A 145 -1.25 -3.00 -3.46
CA PHE A 145 -0.56 -4.26 -3.17
C PHE A 145 -0.12 -4.43 -1.70
N ARG A 146 0.02 -3.33 -0.95
CA ARG A 146 0.40 -3.37 0.48
C ARG A 146 -0.72 -3.88 1.40
N LEU A 147 -1.95 -4.03 0.91
CA LEU A 147 -2.99 -4.76 1.63
C LEU A 147 -2.70 -6.25 1.74
N ASN A 148 -1.71 -6.73 0.98
CA ASN A 148 -1.16 -8.08 1.01
C ASN A 148 -2.25 -9.17 0.87
N ILE A 149 -3.06 -9.04 -0.18
CA ILE A 149 -4.16 -9.99 -0.45
C ILE A 149 -3.56 -11.25 -1.07
N THR A 150 -3.54 -12.33 -0.29
CA THR A 150 -2.88 -13.60 -0.63
C THR A 150 -3.82 -14.81 -0.69
N ASN A 151 -5.05 -14.68 -0.20
CA ASN A 151 -6.03 -15.75 -0.15
C ASN A 151 -7.46 -15.21 -0.30
N SER A 152 -8.42 -16.09 -0.46
CA SER A 152 -9.83 -15.75 -0.68
C SER A 152 -10.46 -15.05 0.52
N GLU A 153 -10.06 -15.38 1.74
CA GLU A 153 -10.56 -14.75 2.96
C GLU A 153 -10.11 -13.29 3.05
N SER A 154 -8.84 -13.03 2.81
CA SER A 154 -8.33 -11.64 2.77
C SER A 154 -8.96 -10.84 1.61
N ALA A 155 -9.23 -11.48 0.48
CA ALA A 155 -9.89 -10.87 -0.65
C ALA A 155 -11.36 -10.50 -0.34
N ALA A 156 -12.08 -11.36 0.39
CA ALA A 156 -13.47 -11.13 0.78
C ALA A 156 -13.65 -9.89 1.66
N VAL A 157 -12.65 -9.57 2.51
CA VAL A 157 -12.66 -8.34 3.35
C VAL A 157 -12.74 -7.06 2.50
N PHE A 158 -12.25 -7.10 1.27
CA PHE A 158 -12.20 -5.96 0.36
C PHE A 158 -13.17 -6.12 -0.83
N GLY A 159 -14.26 -6.92 -0.64
CA GLY A 159 -15.23 -7.22 -1.70
C GLY A 159 -15.94 -6.00 -2.29
N ASP A 160 -16.12 -4.94 -1.50
CA ASP A 160 -16.78 -3.70 -1.91
C ASP A 160 -15.81 -2.73 -2.66
N PHE A 161 -14.55 -3.09 -2.79
CA PHE A 161 -13.60 -2.27 -3.53
C PHE A 161 -13.84 -2.36 -5.04
N LYS A 162 -13.65 -1.24 -5.74
CA LYS A 162 -13.77 -1.20 -7.21
C LYS A 162 -12.75 -2.09 -7.92
N ALA A 163 -11.57 -2.23 -7.34
CA ALA A 163 -10.54 -3.18 -7.75
C ALA A 163 -9.54 -3.37 -6.61
N VAL A 164 -8.86 -4.51 -6.58
CA VAL A 164 -7.83 -4.81 -5.58
C VAL A 164 -6.59 -5.40 -6.24
N CYS A 165 -5.43 -4.92 -5.84
CA CYS A 165 -4.15 -5.47 -6.25
C CYS A 165 -3.79 -6.67 -5.38
N LEU A 166 -3.64 -7.82 -6.00
CA LEU A 166 -3.17 -9.03 -5.33
C LEU A 166 -1.70 -8.87 -4.90
N SER A 167 -1.31 -9.62 -3.88
CA SER A 167 0.08 -9.61 -3.41
C SER A 167 1.05 -10.00 -4.52
N PRO A 168 2.15 -9.25 -4.72
CA PRO A 168 3.19 -9.60 -5.69
C PRO A 168 3.98 -10.85 -5.30
N GLU A 169 3.70 -11.45 -4.15
CA GLU A 169 4.28 -12.71 -3.67
C GLU A 169 3.59 -13.95 -4.24
N LEU A 170 2.40 -13.79 -4.83
CA LEU A 170 1.65 -14.87 -5.44
C LEU A 170 2.21 -15.28 -6.80
N ASN A 171 2.18 -16.58 -7.08
CA ASN A 171 2.41 -17.10 -8.42
C ASN A 171 1.07 -17.23 -9.20
N LEU A 172 1.17 -17.47 -10.50
CA LEU A 172 -0.01 -17.57 -11.38
C LEU A 172 -0.99 -18.68 -10.97
N ARG A 173 -0.49 -19.79 -10.41
CA ARG A 173 -1.33 -20.89 -9.93
C ARG A 173 -2.17 -20.47 -8.74
N ASP A 174 -1.55 -19.79 -7.77
CA ASP A 174 -2.24 -19.34 -6.57
C ASP A 174 -3.25 -18.25 -6.90
N ILE A 175 -2.88 -17.31 -7.79
CA ILE A 175 -3.79 -16.26 -8.30
C ILE A 175 -5.05 -16.88 -8.92
N LYS A 176 -4.89 -17.94 -9.72
CA LYS A 176 -6.01 -18.63 -10.37
C LYS A 176 -7.00 -19.22 -9.37
N GLN A 177 -6.56 -19.54 -8.16
CA GLN A 177 -7.40 -20.09 -7.08
C GLN A 177 -8.13 -18.99 -6.28
N LEU A 178 -7.83 -17.71 -6.49
CA LEU A 178 -8.51 -16.60 -5.81
C LEU A 178 -9.81 -16.23 -6.54
N ALA A 179 -10.79 -17.11 -6.48
CA ALA A 179 -12.02 -17.04 -7.28
C ALA A 179 -12.92 -15.82 -7.01
N THR A 180 -12.84 -15.24 -5.83
CA THR A 180 -13.79 -14.24 -5.33
C THR A 180 -13.52 -12.79 -5.71
N VAL A 181 -12.35 -12.48 -6.20
CA VAL A 181 -12.00 -11.11 -6.52
C VAL A 181 -12.46 -10.79 -7.93
N GLN A 182 -13.58 -10.06 -8.09
CA GLN A 182 -14.11 -9.73 -9.41
C GLN A 182 -13.13 -8.87 -10.21
N ASN A 183 -12.56 -7.83 -9.63
CA ASN A 183 -11.62 -6.92 -10.28
C ASN A 183 -10.23 -7.06 -9.66
N ALA A 184 -9.57 -8.19 -9.95
CA ALA A 184 -8.22 -8.45 -9.49
C ALA A 184 -7.20 -7.77 -10.40
N GLU A 185 -6.36 -6.95 -9.80
CA GLU A 185 -5.20 -6.37 -10.44
C GLU A 185 -3.92 -7.03 -9.92
N VAL A 186 -2.88 -7.01 -10.73
CA VAL A 186 -1.52 -7.43 -10.33
C VAL A 186 -0.51 -6.38 -10.77
N ILE A 187 0.61 -6.28 -10.06
CA ILE A 187 1.74 -5.47 -10.53
C ILE A 187 2.41 -6.21 -11.69
N ALA A 188 2.10 -5.78 -12.91
CA ALA A 188 2.66 -6.35 -14.12
C ALA A 188 3.97 -5.67 -14.56
N TYR A 189 4.18 -4.39 -14.16
CA TYR A 189 5.37 -3.61 -14.42
C TYR A 189 5.79 -2.79 -13.21
N GLY A 190 7.10 -2.65 -13.01
CA GLY A 190 7.72 -1.65 -12.14
C GLY A 190 8.65 -2.22 -11.07
N LYS A 191 9.42 -1.32 -10.48
CA LYS A 191 10.33 -1.64 -9.38
C LYS A 191 9.57 -1.66 -8.07
N LEU A 192 9.44 -2.84 -7.45
CA LEU A 192 8.78 -2.96 -6.15
C LEU A 192 9.55 -2.23 -5.05
N PRO A 193 8.86 -1.48 -4.17
CA PRO A 193 9.48 -0.96 -2.97
C PRO A 193 9.77 -2.10 -1.99
N LEU A 194 11.06 -2.28 -1.68
CA LEU A 194 11.55 -3.29 -0.74
C LEU A 194 11.47 -2.79 0.70
N MET A 195 11.62 -1.48 0.91
CA MET A 195 11.65 -0.88 2.24
C MET A 195 11.14 0.55 2.22
N ILE A 196 10.41 0.92 3.27
CA ILE A 196 10.05 2.31 3.57
C ILE A 196 10.84 2.73 4.80
N MET A 197 11.57 3.83 4.68
CA MET A 197 12.45 4.32 5.74
C MET A 197 11.99 5.71 6.20
N ARG A 198 11.83 5.89 7.50
CA ARG A 198 11.61 7.21 8.11
C ARG A 198 12.90 8.04 8.14
N ARG A 199 14.05 7.36 8.13
CA ARG A 199 15.38 7.99 8.11
C ARG A 199 16.01 7.71 6.75
N CYS A 200 16.26 8.79 6.01
CA CYS A 200 16.89 8.66 4.70
C CYS A 200 18.36 8.20 4.83
N PRO A 201 18.77 7.12 4.18
CA PRO A 201 20.16 6.67 4.19
C PRO A 201 21.13 7.69 3.58
N ALA A 202 20.64 8.54 2.68
CA ALA A 202 21.43 9.57 2.03
C ALA A 202 21.44 10.92 2.79
N LYS A 203 20.91 10.98 4.03
CA LYS A 203 20.73 12.23 4.77
C LYS A 203 21.99 13.08 4.83
N ASP A 204 23.13 12.47 5.08
CA ASP A 204 24.40 13.18 5.30
C ASP A 204 25.07 13.68 4.00
N ILE A 205 24.66 13.12 2.86
CA ILE A 205 25.19 13.48 1.52
C ILE A 205 24.12 14.17 0.65
N CYS A 206 22.87 14.22 1.13
CA CYS A 206 21.75 14.75 0.36
C CYS A 206 21.83 16.27 0.23
N ARG A 207 21.83 16.75 -1.02
CA ARG A 207 21.79 18.18 -1.37
C ARG A 207 20.41 18.64 -1.85
N GLY A 208 19.36 17.81 -1.61
CA GLY A 208 18.02 18.01 -2.17
C GLY A 208 17.90 17.40 -3.57
N GLY A 209 16.78 16.72 -3.86
CA GLY A 209 16.41 16.32 -5.22
C GLY A 209 16.52 14.84 -5.58
N GLY A 210 17.01 13.94 -4.75
CA GLY A 210 17.03 12.50 -5.06
C GLY A 210 18.20 12.04 -5.95
N GLY A 211 18.09 10.87 -6.59
CA GLY A 211 19.13 10.29 -7.44
C GLY A 211 20.20 9.50 -6.70
N TYR A 212 19.87 9.01 -5.49
CA TYR A 212 20.75 8.17 -4.71
C TYR A 212 20.40 6.70 -4.90
N SER A 213 21.41 5.82 -4.82
CA SER A 213 21.23 4.38 -4.82
C SER A 213 22.08 3.74 -3.72
N LEU A 214 21.66 2.55 -3.29
CA LEU A 214 22.49 1.64 -2.50
C LEU A 214 23.03 0.56 -3.43
N ARG A 215 24.29 0.19 -3.27
CA ARG A 215 24.89 -0.92 -3.99
C ARG A 215 25.15 -2.07 -3.02
N ASP A 216 24.70 -3.27 -3.40
CA ASP A 216 24.95 -4.48 -2.62
C ASP A 216 26.35 -5.07 -2.90
N ARG A 217 26.69 -6.18 -2.21
CA ARG A 217 27.97 -6.87 -2.37
C ARG A 217 28.16 -7.51 -3.75
N ARG A 218 27.08 -7.69 -4.51
CA ARG A 218 27.08 -8.25 -5.87
C ARG A 218 27.16 -7.18 -6.95
N GLY A 219 27.16 -5.90 -6.54
CA GLY A 219 27.19 -4.76 -7.46
C GLY A 219 25.80 -4.33 -7.96
N GLU A 220 24.70 -4.94 -7.48
CA GLU A 220 23.35 -4.53 -7.84
C GLU A 220 23.01 -3.19 -7.20
N GLU A 221 22.39 -2.30 -7.98
CA GLU A 221 22.00 -0.96 -7.53
C GLU A 221 20.51 -0.87 -7.22
N PHE A 222 20.21 -0.38 -6.04
CA PHE A 222 18.85 -0.19 -5.52
C PHE A 222 18.58 1.30 -5.37
N ALA A 223 17.68 1.83 -6.18
CA ALA A 223 17.35 3.25 -6.16
C ALA A 223 16.65 3.65 -4.86
N ILE A 224 17.01 4.82 -4.33
CA ILE A 224 16.36 5.44 -3.18
C ILE A 224 15.45 6.55 -3.71
N MET A 225 14.14 6.37 -3.53
CA MET A 225 13.15 7.37 -3.88
C MET A 225 12.80 8.21 -2.66
N CYS A 226 12.94 9.53 -2.79
CA CYS A 226 12.62 10.48 -1.72
C CYS A 226 11.11 10.75 -1.63
N GLY A 227 10.62 10.86 -0.39
CA GLY A 227 9.25 11.23 -0.05
C GLY A 227 9.19 12.49 0.83
N ARG A 228 7.98 12.89 1.20
CA ARG A 228 7.78 14.04 2.11
C ARG A 228 8.43 13.80 3.47
N GLY A 229 8.98 14.84 4.09
CA GLY A 229 9.57 14.77 5.43
C GLY A 229 10.81 13.87 5.52
N CYS A 230 11.59 13.77 4.43
CA CYS A 230 12.76 12.89 4.35
C CYS A 230 12.46 11.41 4.60
N THR A 231 11.22 10.98 4.38
CA THR A 231 10.94 9.55 4.20
C THR A 231 11.52 9.09 2.88
N SER A 232 11.91 7.83 2.79
CA SER A 232 12.45 7.27 1.55
C SER A 232 11.97 5.86 1.32
N GLU A 233 11.90 5.46 0.06
CA GLU A 233 11.61 4.10 -0.37
C GLU A 233 12.84 3.54 -1.09
N LEU A 234 13.28 2.36 -0.68
CA LEU A 234 14.28 1.58 -1.39
C LEU A 234 13.57 0.71 -2.41
N LEU A 235 13.91 0.85 -3.67
CA LEU A 235 13.29 0.08 -4.75
C LEU A 235 14.13 -1.13 -5.14
N ASN A 236 13.48 -2.17 -5.65
CA ASN A 236 14.18 -3.29 -6.27
C ASN A 236 15.08 -2.80 -7.42
N SER A 237 16.21 -3.47 -7.62
CA SER A 237 17.16 -3.15 -8.72
C SER A 237 16.53 -3.33 -10.09
N LYS A 238 15.68 -4.34 -10.24
CA LYS A 238 15.05 -4.72 -11.52
C LYS A 238 13.54 -4.56 -11.48
N PRO A 239 12.92 -3.97 -12.51
CA PRO A 239 11.47 -3.92 -12.60
C PRO A 239 10.89 -5.30 -12.89
N ILE A 240 9.69 -5.58 -12.38
CA ILE A 240 8.84 -6.63 -12.92
C ILE A 240 8.48 -6.25 -14.35
N TYR A 241 8.43 -7.23 -15.26
CA TYR A 241 7.99 -7.02 -16.64
C TYR A 241 7.26 -8.25 -17.17
N MET A 242 6.04 -8.07 -17.66
CA MET A 242 5.15 -9.14 -18.12
C MET A 242 4.49 -8.86 -19.47
N ALA A 243 4.88 -7.82 -20.22
CA ALA A 243 4.21 -7.45 -21.47
C ALA A 243 4.30 -8.52 -22.57
N ASP A 244 5.33 -9.36 -22.55
CA ASP A 244 5.50 -10.52 -23.44
C ASP A 244 4.77 -11.78 -22.94
N LYS A 245 4.08 -11.71 -21.78
CA LYS A 245 3.41 -12.82 -21.09
C LYS A 245 1.95 -12.49 -20.73
N LEU A 246 1.32 -11.56 -21.45
CA LEU A 246 -0.08 -11.15 -21.21
C LEU A 246 -1.05 -12.33 -21.31
N GLY A 247 -0.79 -13.30 -22.19
CA GLY A 247 -1.58 -14.53 -22.29
C GLY A 247 -1.58 -15.36 -21.02
N ASP A 248 -0.45 -15.43 -20.31
CA ASP A 248 -0.36 -16.14 -19.04
C ASP A 248 -1.22 -15.46 -17.96
N LEU A 249 -1.19 -14.12 -17.92
CA LEU A 249 -1.99 -13.32 -16.99
C LEU A 249 -3.50 -13.47 -17.30
N ARG A 250 -3.90 -13.46 -18.58
CA ARG A 250 -5.29 -13.70 -18.99
C ARG A 250 -5.77 -15.08 -18.57
N ARG A 251 -4.98 -16.13 -18.82
CA ARG A 251 -5.30 -17.51 -18.40
C ARG A 251 -5.41 -17.68 -16.89
N ALA A 252 -4.70 -16.85 -16.11
CA ALA A 252 -4.83 -16.79 -14.65
C ALA A 252 -6.05 -16.00 -14.19
N GLY A 253 -6.85 -15.42 -15.11
CA GLY A 253 -8.05 -14.66 -14.79
C GLY A 253 -7.78 -13.25 -14.28
N ILE A 254 -6.64 -12.65 -14.67
CA ILE A 254 -6.26 -11.29 -14.27
C ILE A 254 -6.76 -10.31 -15.33
N ASN A 255 -7.68 -9.43 -14.94
CA ASN A 255 -8.24 -8.40 -15.80
C ASN A 255 -7.59 -7.02 -15.61
N GLY A 256 -6.92 -6.75 -14.47
CA GLY A 256 -6.28 -5.49 -14.21
C GLY A 256 -4.74 -5.58 -14.14
N LEU A 257 -4.06 -4.71 -14.89
CA LEU A 257 -2.61 -4.62 -14.93
C LEU A 257 -2.17 -3.29 -14.30
N GLN A 258 -1.55 -3.35 -13.12
CA GLN A 258 -0.91 -2.17 -12.54
C GLN A 258 0.50 -2.01 -13.09
N LEU A 259 0.77 -0.84 -13.69
CA LEU A 259 2.10 -0.46 -14.15
C LEU A 259 2.63 0.65 -13.24
N TRP A 260 3.62 0.31 -12.41
CA TRP A 260 4.19 1.19 -11.39
C TRP A 260 5.41 1.93 -11.92
N PHE A 261 5.21 3.19 -12.30
CA PHE A 261 6.28 4.07 -12.75
C PHE A 261 6.96 4.75 -11.57
N THR A 262 8.27 4.78 -11.58
CA THR A 262 9.12 5.32 -10.50
C THR A 262 10.05 6.42 -11.00
N ASP A 263 11.09 6.05 -11.72
CA ASP A 263 12.13 6.91 -12.27
C ASP A 263 12.10 7.02 -13.81
N GLU A 264 11.12 6.37 -14.44
CA GLU A 264 10.94 6.41 -15.89
C GLU A 264 10.56 7.82 -16.37
N SER A 265 11.11 8.22 -17.50
CA SER A 265 10.72 9.44 -18.22
C SER A 265 9.30 9.31 -18.84
N ALA A 266 8.70 10.43 -19.23
CA ALA A 266 7.41 10.44 -19.93
C ALA A 266 7.44 9.57 -21.22
N LYS A 267 8.55 9.60 -21.96
CA LYS A 267 8.73 8.79 -23.17
C LYS A 267 8.78 7.29 -22.87
N GLU A 268 9.50 6.90 -21.82
CA GLU A 268 9.56 5.51 -21.38
C GLU A 268 8.22 5.04 -20.83
N THR A 269 7.52 5.88 -20.05
CA THR A 269 6.16 5.61 -19.58
C THR A 269 5.23 5.29 -20.73
N ALA A 270 5.19 6.14 -21.75
CA ALA A 270 4.34 5.93 -22.94
C ALA A 270 4.71 4.65 -23.70
N ARG A 271 6.01 4.37 -23.89
CA ARG A 271 6.49 3.16 -24.55
C ARG A 271 6.06 1.90 -23.78
N ILE A 272 6.27 1.87 -22.47
CA ILE A 272 5.89 0.71 -21.64
C ILE A 272 4.37 0.47 -21.73
N ILE A 273 3.55 1.50 -21.64
CA ILE A 273 2.08 1.36 -21.78
C ILE A 273 1.73 0.78 -23.14
N SER A 274 2.37 1.25 -24.22
CA SER A 274 2.18 0.71 -25.56
C SER A 274 2.55 -0.78 -25.64
N ASP A 275 3.65 -1.19 -25.00
CA ASP A 275 4.07 -2.60 -24.94
C ASP A 275 2.96 -3.47 -24.28
N TYR A 276 2.32 -2.97 -23.21
CA TYR A 276 1.24 -3.68 -22.54
C TYR A 276 -0.10 -3.67 -23.29
N LYS A 277 -0.38 -2.63 -24.07
CA LYS A 277 -1.60 -2.57 -24.91
C LYS A 277 -1.53 -3.48 -26.11
N ASN A 278 -0.39 -3.51 -26.77
CA ASN A 278 -0.22 -4.19 -28.04
C ASN A 278 0.41 -5.59 -27.89
N GLY A 279 0.95 -5.89 -26.72
CA GLY A 279 1.85 -7.00 -26.53
C GLY A 279 3.22 -6.72 -27.17
N THR A 280 4.22 -7.49 -26.79
CA THR A 280 5.56 -7.39 -27.36
C THR A 280 6.27 -8.73 -27.29
N ASP A 281 7.03 -9.04 -28.33
CA ASP A 281 7.93 -10.20 -28.33
C ASP A 281 9.36 -9.86 -27.85
N LYS A 282 9.59 -8.56 -27.63
CA LYS A 282 10.90 -8.05 -27.20
C LYS A 282 10.81 -7.44 -25.82
N PRO A 283 11.10 -8.20 -24.75
CA PRO A 283 11.14 -7.65 -23.41
C PRO A 283 12.26 -6.62 -23.26
N ILE A 284 12.12 -5.75 -22.24
CA ILE A 284 13.19 -4.83 -21.86
C ILE A 284 14.40 -5.59 -21.32
N GLU A 285 15.55 -4.94 -21.29
CA GLU A 285 16.74 -5.50 -20.63
C GLU A 285 16.63 -5.38 -19.09
N ASN A 286 17.34 -6.22 -18.36
CA ASN A 286 17.44 -6.17 -16.89
C ASN A 286 16.12 -6.14 -16.14
N PHE A 287 15.25 -7.08 -16.38
CA PHE A 287 13.96 -7.21 -15.68
C PHE A 287 13.87 -8.50 -14.84
N THR A 288 12.82 -8.61 -14.05
CA THR A 288 12.42 -9.82 -13.32
C THR A 288 10.97 -10.18 -13.63
N ARG A 289 10.63 -11.46 -13.47
CA ARG A 289 9.24 -11.93 -13.50
C ARG A 289 8.57 -11.88 -12.11
N GLY A 290 9.24 -11.34 -11.10
CA GLY A 290 8.76 -11.43 -9.73
C GLY A 290 8.55 -12.88 -9.31
N HIS A 291 7.43 -13.14 -8.65
CA HIS A 291 7.06 -14.48 -8.20
C HIS A 291 6.07 -15.21 -9.13
N PHE A 292 5.66 -14.63 -10.27
CA PHE A 292 4.63 -15.21 -11.14
C PHE A 292 4.85 -16.68 -11.52
N TYR A 293 6.11 -17.13 -11.66
CA TYR A 293 6.44 -18.50 -12.06
C TYR A 293 7.10 -19.35 -10.97
N ARG A 294 7.44 -18.77 -9.81
CA ARG A 294 8.22 -19.49 -8.79
C ARG A 294 7.49 -19.71 -7.48
N GLY A 295 6.58 -18.85 -7.10
CA GLY A 295 6.03 -18.80 -5.75
C GLY A 295 7.10 -18.45 -4.69
N MET A 296 6.64 -18.25 -3.45
CA MET A 296 7.53 -18.22 -2.30
C MET A 296 7.78 -19.65 -1.80
N VAL A 297 9.02 -19.98 -1.53
CA VAL A 297 9.45 -21.28 -0.97
C VAL A 297 9.41 -21.18 0.55
#